data_a93c3504790f110b51758566c25ab86d
#
_entry.id   a93c3504790f110b51758566c25ab86d
#
_cell.length_a   1.000
_cell.length_b   1.000
_cell.length_c   1.000
_cell.angle_alpha   90.00
_cell.angle_beta   90.00
_cell.angle_gamma   90.00
#
_symmetry.space_group_name_H-M   'P 1'
#
loop_
_entity.id
_entity.type
_entity.pdbx_description
1 polymer ?
#
loop_
_entity_poly.entity_id
_entity_poly.type
_entity_poly.pdbx_seq_one_letter_code
_entity_poly.pdbx_strand_id
1 'polypeptide(L)'
;MTNNTINYAKLNRVRLRDGMRENASTTFREFFASIHGKVSGLKGYTILENSDDNNETLVLTFWGSKADMDNYYSNGNSSLSSLVEEVKPMFEKMPERITYNVVSLDVTK
;
A
#
# COMPACT_ATOMS: atom_id res chain seq x y z
N MET A 1 14.16 -23.90 1.66
CA MET A 1 13.09 -23.30 2.46
C MET A 1 12.76 -21.90 1.95
N THR A 2 11.51 -21.64 1.74
CA THR A 2 11.09 -20.33 1.29
C THR A 2 11.20 -19.33 2.43
N ASN A 3 11.83 -18.20 2.17
CA ASN A 3 11.90 -17.13 3.14
C ASN A 3 10.80 -16.13 2.87
N ASN A 4 9.68 -16.30 3.58
CA ASN A 4 8.54 -15.40 3.48
C ASN A 4 8.46 -14.46 4.67
N THR A 5 9.58 -14.26 5.35
CA THR A 5 9.60 -13.39 6.51
C THR A 5 9.26 -11.96 6.12
N ILE A 6 8.29 -11.42 6.80
CA ILE A 6 7.88 -10.03 6.64
C ILE A 6 8.45 -9.26 7.81
N ASN A 7 9.33 -8.31 7.51
CA ASN A 7 10.05 -7.55 8.54
C ASN A 7 9.64 -6.09 8.61
N TYR A 8 9.08 -5.57 7.53
CA TYR A 8 8.74 -4.14 7.45
C TYR A 8 7.39 -3.96 6.80
N ALA A 9 6.70 -2.91 7.20
CA ALA A 9 5.45 -2.50 6.57
C ALA A 9 5.49 -1.00 6.28
N LYS A 10 4.98 -0.62 5.13
CA LYS A 10 4.79 0.78 4.78
C LYS A 10 3.30 1.06 4.84
N LEU A 11 2.92 1.95 5.75
CA LEU A 11 1.55 2.41 5.85
C LEU A 11 1.37 3.65 4.99
N ASN A 12 0.35 3.63 4.16
CA ASN A 12 -0.10 4.80 3.42
C ASN A 12 -1.48 5.14 3.98
N ARG A 13 -1.57 6.25 4.69
CA ARG A 13 -2.84 6.73 5.22
C ARG A 13 -3.44 7.68 4.19
N VAL A 14 -4.55 7.26 3.61
CA VAL A 14 -5.17 7.98 2.49
C VAL A 14 -6.45 8.62 2.97
N ARG A 15 -6.55 9.95 2.79
CA ARG A 15 -7.77 10.69 3.04
C ARG A 15 -8.41 11.04 1.71
N LEU A 16 -9.61 10.53 1.50
CA LEU A 16 -10.29 10.65 0.21
C LEU A 16 -11.39 11.71 0.25
N ARG A 17 -11.68 12.28 -0.92
CA ARG A 17 -12.81 13.16 -1.07
C ARG A 17 -14.11 12.36 -0.94
N ASP A 18 -15.17 13.02 -0.56
CA ASP A 18 -16.47 12.37 -0.38
C ASP A 18 -16.86 11.57 -1.61
N GLY A 19 -17.31 10.36 -1.38
CA GLY A 19 -17.81 9.47 -2.43
C GLY A 19 -16.75 8.81 -3.28
N MET A 20 -15.46 9.03 -3.00
CA MET A 20 -14.38 8.49 -3.84
C MET A 20 -13.79 7.19 -3.34
N ARG A 21 -14.17 6.73 -2.12
CA ARG A 21 -13.49 5.59 -1.52
C ARG A 21 -13.64 4.30 -2.32
N GLU A 22 -14.82 4.04 -2.84
CA GLU A 22 -15.04 2.83 -3.62
C GLU A 22 -14.14 2.79 -4.85
N ASN A 23 -14.08 3.89 -5.59
CA ASN A 23 -13.24 3.99 -6.77
C ASN A 23 -11.75 3.84 -6.42
N ALA A 24 -11.32 4.49 -5.34
CA ALA A 24 -9.94 4.41 -4.90
C ALA A 24 -9.57 2.99 -4.49
N SER A 25 -10.42 2.32 -3.71
CA SER A 25 -10.16 0.95 -3.28
C SER A 25 -10.07 -0.01 -4.46
N THR A 26 -10.94 0.14 -5.43
CA THR A 26 -10.90 -0.67 -6.65
C THR A 26 -9.59 -0.45 -7.41
N THR A 27 -9.19 0.81 -7.56
CA THR A 27 -7.94 1.15 -8.25
C THR A 27 -6.73 0.56 -7.54
N PHE A 28 -6.67 0.70 -6.21
CA PHE A 28 -5.57 0.11 -5.44
C PHE A 28 -5.53 -1.40 -5.59
N ARG A 29 -6.67 -2.06 -5.49
CA ARG A 29 -6.74 -3.52 -5.59
C ARG A 29 -6.26 -3.99 -6.96
N GLU A 30 -6.71 -3.34 -8.02
CA GLU A 30 -6.29 -3.69 -9.38
C GLU A 30 -4.80 -3.45 -9.58
N PHE A 31 -4.28 -2.36 -9.03
CA PHE A 31 -2.86 -2.08 -9.13
C PHE A 31 -2.03 -3.18 -8.48
N PHE A 32 -2.35 -3.56 -7.24
CA PHE A 32 -1.58 -4.57 -6.54
C PHE A 32 -1.71 -5.94 -7.20
N ALA A 33 -2.86 -6.25 -7.77
CA ALA A 33 -3.02 -7.47 -8.55
C ALA A 33 -2.08 -7.47 -9.77
N SER A 34 -1.93 -6.31 -10.41
CA SER A 34 -1.11 -6.20 -11.62
C SER A 34 0.39 -6.35 -11.35
N ILE A 35 0.84 -6.01 -10.14
CA ILE A 35 2.26 -6.10 -9.79
C ILE A 35 2.60 -7.32 -8.96
N HIS A 36 1.64 -8.21 -8.74
CA HIS A 36 1.86 -9.41 -7.93
C HIS A 36 3.05 -10.21 -8.45
N GLY A 37 4.01 -10.48 -7.57
CA GLY A 37 5.21 -11.23 -7.92
C GLY A 37 6.22 -10.50 -8.78
N LYS A 38 5.99 -9.21 -9.09
CA LYS A 38 6.85 -8.45 -10.00
C LYS A 38 7.72 -7.41 -9.31
N VAL A 39 7.54 -7.22 -8.01
CA VAL A 39 8.30 -6.22 -7.26
C VAL A 39 9.18 -6.92 -6.24
N SER A 40 10.49 -6.67 -6.34
CA SER A 40 11.47 -7.31 -5.47
C SER A 40 11.21 -6.98 -4.01
N GLY A 41 11.12 -8.01 -3.18
CA GLY A 41 10.95 -7.85 -1.73
C GLY A 41 9.54 -7.57 -1.25
N LEU A 42 8.61 -7.30 -2.16
CA LEU A 42 7.21 -7.09 -1.78
C LEU A 42 6.56 -8.43 -1.47
N LYS A 43 6.13 -8.60 -0.23
CA LYS A 43 5.58 -9.86 0.27
C LYS A 43 4.07 -9.90 0.29
N GLY A 44 3.43 -8.74 0.27
CA GLY A 44 1.98 -8.69 0.29
C GLY A 44 1.47 -7.29 0.52
N TYR A 45 0.16 -7.18 0.55
CA TYR A 45 -0.48 -5.89 0.81
C TYR A 45 -1.83 -6.13 1.50
N THR A 46 -2.36 -5.08 2.08
CA THR A 46 -3.74 -5.08 2.54
C THR A 46 -4.32 -3.68 2.40
N ILE A 47 -5.59 -3.62 2.11
CA ILE A 47 -6.34 -2.37 1.99
C ILE A 47 -7.41 -2.41 3.06
N LEU A 48 -7.42 -1.42 3.95
CA LEU A 48 -8.36 -1.36 5.06
C LEU A 48 -9.19 -0.09 4.91
N GLU A 49 -10.49 -0.25 4.94
CA GLU A 49 -11.41 0.88 4.93
C GLU A 49 -11.90 1.12 6.35
N ASN A 50 -11.78 2.36 6.81
CA ASN A 50 -12.23 2.72 8.16
C ASN A 50 -13.74 2.56 8.21
N SER A 51 -14.24 1.71 9.12
CA SER A 51 -15.67 1.43 9.20
C SER A 51 -16.48 2.59 9.75
N ASP A 52 -15.82 3.52 10.44
CA ASP A 52 -16.48 4.66 11.07
C ASP A 52 -16.22 5.99 10.36
N ASP A 53 -15.36 5.99 9.35
CA ASP A 53 -15.01 7.19 8.61
C ASP A 53 -14.93 6.85 7.12
N ASN A 54 -15.91 7.29 6.37
CA ASN A 54 -16.05 6.93 4.95
C ASN A 54 -14.95 7.52 4.07
N ASN A 55 -14.13 8.40 4.61
CA ASN A 55 -13.12 9.10 3.83
C ASN A 55 -11.70 8.60 4.10
N GLU A 56 -11.54 7.64 5.01
CA GLU A 56 -10.21 7.13 5.33
C GLU A 56 -10.02 5.70 4.83
N THR A 57 -8.89 5.48 4.13
CA THR A 57 -8.43 4.16 3.72
C THR A 57 -6.97 4.04 4.07
N LEU A 58 -6.58 2.87 4.56
CA LEU A 58 -5.19 2.55 4.83
C LEU A 58 -4.73 1.53 3.80
N VAL A 59 -3.58 1.79 3.20
CA VAL A 59 -2.95 0.84 2.29
C VAL A 59 -1.62 0.45 2.90
N LEU A 60 -1.47 -0.83 3.25
CA LEU A 60 -0.22 -1.34 3.80
C LEU A 60 0.44 -2.25 2.80
N THR A 61 1.75 -2.09 2.65
CA THR A 61 2.57 -3.04 1.89
C THR A 61 3.56 -3.68 2.84
N PHE A 62 3.83 -4.96 2.61
CA PHE A 62 4.68 -5.76 3.50
C PHE A 62 5.95 -6.17 2.76
N TRP A 63 7.08 -6.07 3.44
CA TRP A 63 8.39 -6.18 2.82
C TRP A 63 9.32 -7.07 3.62
N GLY A 64 10.16 -7.82 2.89
CA GLY A 64 11.19 -8.64 3.53
C GLY A 64 12.41 -7.83 3.90
N SER A 65 12.74 -6.80 3.14
CA SER A 65 13.91 -5.97 3.41
C SER A 65 13.58 -4.49 3.31
N LYS A 66 14.23 -3.70 4.15
CA LYS A 66 14.06 -2.25 4.14
C LYS A 66 14.61 -1.65 2.85
N ALA A 67 15.70 -2.20 2.34
CA ALA A 67 16.31 -1.69 1.11
C ALA A 67 15.35 -1.80 -0.08
N ASP A 68 14.67 -2.94 -0.22
CA ASP A 68 13.71 -3.11 -1.30
C ASP A 68 12.53 -2.16 -1.15
N MET A 69 12.04 -1.99 0.07
CA MET A 69 10.95 -1.07 0.35
C MET A 69 11.34 0.37 0.02
N ASP A 70 12.49 0.82 0.52
CA ASP A 70 12.94 2.18 0.29
C ASP A 70 13.19 2.43 -1.20
N ASN A 71 13.73 1.45 -1.89
CA ASN A 71 13.98 1.57 -3.31
C ASN A 71 12.68 1.72 -4.10
N TYR A 72 11.65 0.97 -3.71
CA TYR A 72 10.35 1.05 -4.40
C TYR A 72 9.72 2.43 -4.24
N TYR A 73 9.82 3.01 -3.04
CA TYR A 73 9.16 4.28 -2.74
C TYR A 73 10.03 5.51 -3.00
N SER A 74 11.31 5.33 -3.27
CA SER A 74 12.22 6.49 -3.33
C SER A 74 12.00 7.33 -4.57
N ASN A 75 12.13 6.76 -5.76
CA ASN A 75 11.93 7.49 -7.00
C ASN A 75 12.04 6.56 -8.19
N GLY A 76 11.69 7.07 -9.35
CA GLY A 76 11.91 6.35 -10.60
C GLY A 76 11.01 5.14 -10.82
N ASN A 77 10.08 4.85 -9.92
CA ASN A 77 9.16 3.74 -10.12
C ASN A 77 7.96 4.24 -10.93
N SER A 78 7.96 3.94 -12.23
CA SER A 78 6.93 4.44 -13.13
C SER A 78 5.55 3.88 -12.81
N SER A 79 5.48 2.63 -12.34
CA SER A 79 4.20 2.03 -11.98
C SER A 79 3.57 2.74 -10.79
N LEU A 80 4.38 3.02 -9.76
CA LEU A 80 3.88 3.74 -8.60
C LEU A 80 3.48 5.16 -8.95
N SER A 81 4.29 5.83 -9.78
CA SER A 81 3.97 7.18 -10.22
C SER A 81 2.67 7.22 -11.01
N SER A 82 2.43 6.24 -11.86
CA SER A 82 1.18 6.15 -12.63
C SER A 82 -0.01 5.95 -11.71
N LEU A 83 0.13 5.11 -10.69
CA LEU A 83 -0.93 4.91 -9.70
C LEU A 83 -1.26 6.21 -8.98
N VAL A 84 -0.23 6.92 -8.51
CA VAL A 84 -0.43 8.18 -7.79
C VAL A 84 -1.14 9.19 -8.67
N GLU A 85 -0.74 9.31 -9.93
CA GLU A 85 -1.40 10.23 -10.86
C GLU A 85 -2.87 9.88 -11.07
N GLU A 86 -3.17 8.58 -11.13
CA GLU A 86 -4.54 8.13 -11.33
C GLU A 86 -5.43 8.43 -10.11
N VAL A 87 -4.93 8.20 -8.90
CA VAL A 87 -5.74 8.35 -7.68
C VAL A 87 -5.67 9.74 -7.07
N LYS A 88 -4.69 10.54 -7.44
CA LYS A 88 -4.48 11.87 -6.88
C LYS A 88 -5.73 12.74 -6.90
N PRO A 89 -6.54 12.77 -7.99
CA PRO A 89 -7.78 13.58 -7.97
C PRO A 89 -8.81 13.10 -6.94
N MET A 90 -8.68 11.88 -6.44
CA MET A 90 -9.59 11.33 -5.44
C MET A 90 -9.19 11.71 -4.02
N PHE A 91 -7.97 12.22 -3.84
CA PHE A 91 -7.43 12.55 -2.50
C PHE A 91 -7.93 13.92 -2.04
N GLU A 92 -8.26 13.99 -0.74
CA GLU A 92 -8.50 15.29 -0.10
C GLU A 92 -7.16 15.98 0.16
N LYS A 93 -6.14 15.18 0.50
CA LYS A 93 -4.78 15.68 0.71
C LYS A 93 -3.81 14.55 0.39
N MET A 94 -2.52 14.88 0.26
CA MET A 94 -1.51 13.86 -0.02
C MET A 94 -1.43 12.86 1.12
N PRO A 95 -1.28 11.56 0.80
CA PRO A 95 -1.20 10.53 1.83
C PRO A 95 0.03 10.69 2.71
N GLU A 96 -0.14 10.29 3.97
CA GLU A 96 0.98 10.15 4.88
C GLU A 96 1.58 8.76 4.71
N ARG A 97 2.90 8.67 4.75
CA ARG A 97 3.61 7.39 4.67
C ARG A 97 4.44 7.18 5.91
N ILE A 98 4.25 6.04 6.56
CA ILE A 98 4.94 5.71 7.80
C ILE A 98 5.51 4.31 7.66
N THR A 99 6.78 4.13 8.05
CA THR A 99 7.43 2.84 8.03
C THR A 99 7.38 2.22 9.41
N TYR A 100 7.02 0.95 9.46
CA TYR A 100 6.94 0.19 10.70
C TYR A 100 7.81 -1.06 10.62
N ASN A 101 8.40 -1.42 11.76
CA ASN A 101 8.99 -2.75 11.91
C ASN A 101 7.86 -3.72 12.25
N VAL A 102 7.81 -4.84 11.57
CA VAL A 102 6.80 -5.85 11.88
C VAL A 102 7.38 -6.78 12.94
N VAL A 103 6.80 -6.69 14.14
CA VAL A 103 7.22 -7.52 15.24
C VAL A 103 6.63 -8.92 15.13
N SER A 104 5.39 -9.00 14.68
CA SER A 104 4.70 -10.27 14.54
C SER A 104 3.56 -10.11 13.54
N LEU A 105 3.40 -11.08 12.68
CA LEU A 105 2.29 -11.13 11.75
C LEU A 105 1.83 -12.57 11.62
N ASP A 106 0.59 -12.80 11.94
CA ASP A 106 -0.01 -14.13 11.84
C ASP A 106 -1.47 -13.97 11.43
N VAL A 107 -1.88 -14.79 10.48
CA VAL A 107 -3.28 -14.80 10.03
C VAL A 107 -3.82 -16.19 10.29
N THR A 108 -4.74 -16.27 11.21
CA THR A 108 -5.36 -17.54 11.60
C THR A 108 -6.46 -17.88 10.62
N LYS A 109 -6.45 -19.13 10.16
CA LYS A 109 -7.49 -19.64 9.26
C LYS A 109 -8.58 -20.35 10.02
#